data_1638d7a559fea35f3d791a99249f92db
#
_entry.id   1638d7a559fea35f3d791a99249f92db
#
_cell.length_a   1.000
_cell.length_b   1.000
_cell.length_c   1.000
_cell.angle_alpha   90.00
_cell.angle_beta   90.00
_cell.angle_gamma   90.00
#
_symmetry.space_group_name_H-M   'P 1'
#
loop_
_entity.id
_entity.type
_entity.pdbx_description
1 polymer ?
#
loop_
_entity_poly.entity_id
_entity_poly.type
_entity_poly.pdbx_seq_one_letter_code
_entity_poly.pdbx_strand_id
1 'polypeptide(L)'
;VDASEVLNTIGRGGITSVGYAQEAIEKRARGKHTFLDDLGKATRVISIVKRAVRGKLTLPCDYTTAERALVLFAGPPVYMTRKGLDKARQWLEGEIAGSEVRAGDYPNPKADFLAAVVALSGVTESQRLKELFERAARAQERIKGYAQKNLI
;
A
#
# COMPACT_ATOMS: atom_id res chain seq x y z
N VAL A 1 -7.03 -8.81 -9.73
CA VAL A 1 -7.39 -8.80 -8.29
C VAL A 1 -8.88 -8.95 -8.19
N ASP A 2 -9.34 -9.93 -7.47
CA ASP A 2 -10.75 -10.14 -7.17
C ASP A 2 -11.07 -9.76 -5.70
N ALA A 3 -12.37 -9.80 -5.36
CA ALA A 3 -12.80 -9.47 -4.00
C ALA A 3 -12.21 -10.43 -2.95
N SER A 4 -11.94 -11.69 -3.30
CA SER A 4 -11.38 -12.67 -2.39
C SER A 4 -9.93 -12.35 -2.01
N GLU A 5 -9.12 -11.84 -2.92
CA GLU A 5 -7.75 -11.41 -2.63
C GLU A 5 -7.71 -10.21 -1.69
N VAL A 6 -8.63 -9.24 -1.89
CA VAL A 6 -8.80 -8.11 -0.98
C VAL A 6 -9.21 -8.61 0.41
N LEU A 7 -10.25 -9.44 0.49
CA LEU A 7 -10.74 -10.00 1.74
C LEU A 7 -9.68 -10.83 2.48
N ASN A 8 -8.92 -11.64 1.75
CA ASN A 8 -7.83 -12.43 2.35
C ASN A 8 -6.70 -11.55 2.91
N THR A 9 -6.46 -10.39 2.32
CA THR A 9 -5.43 -9.46 2.81
C THR A 9 -5.91 -8.72 4.06
N ILE A 10 -7.15 -8.21 4.08
CA ILE A 10 -7.66 -7.36 5.16
C ILE A 10 -8.52 -8.11 6.19
N GLY A 11 -9.12 -9.24 5.81
CA GLY A 11 -10.15 -9.93 6.60
C GLY A 11 -9.65 -10.67 7.84
N ARG A 12 -8.33 -10.84 8.01
CA ARG A 12 -7.75 -11.47 9.20
C ARG A 12 -7.63 -10.53 10.40
N GLY A 13 -8.19 -9.33 10.29
CA GLY A 13 -8.16 -8.32 11.33
C GLY A 13 -6.86 -7.51 11.34
N GLY A 14 -6.73 -6.65 12.35
CA GLY A 14 -5.64 -5.69 12.46
C GLY A 14 -5.93 -4.40 11.70
N ILE A 15 -4.94 -3.52 11.66
CA ILE A 15 -5.04 -2.22 11.02
C ILE A 15 -4.55 -2.32 9.59
N THR A 16 -5.31 -1.74 8.67
CA THR A 16 -4.92 -1.64 7.28
C THR A 16 -4.68 -0.19 6.90
N SER A 17 -3.52 0.10 6.35
CA SER A 17 -3.19 1.39 5.75
C SER A 17 -3.02 1.25 4.24
N VAL A 18 -3.47 2.25 3.49
CA VAL A 18 -3.41 2.24 2.03
C VAL A 18 -2.53 3.37 1.54
N GLY A 19 -1.60 3.04 0.67
CA GLY A 19 -0.76 3.99 -0.06
C GLY A 19 -1.11 4.02 -1.54
N TYR A 20 -0.89 5.14 -2.17
CA TYR A 20 -1.12 5.36 -3.59
C TYR A 20 -0.02 6.19 -4.21
N ALA A 21 0.40 5.82 -5.39
CA ALA A 21 1.27 6.65 -6.24
C ALA A 21 0.90 6.49 -7.69
N GLN A 22 1.06 7.57 -8.46
CA GLN A 22 0.94 7.53 -9.90
C GLN A 22 2.07 8.32 -10.57
N GLU A 23 2.30 8.00 -11.81
CA GLU A 23 3.28 8.65 -12.68
C GLU A 23 2.68 8.82 -14.07
N ALA A 24 2.75 10.01 -14.61
CA ALA A 24 2.35 10.26 -15.99
C ALA A 24 3.28 9.52 -16.96
N ILE A 25 2.71 8.97 -18.02
CA ILE A 25 3.45 8.31 -19.09
C ILE A 25 3.44 9.22 -20.30
N GLU A 26 4.62 9.64 -20.72
CA GLU A 26 4.75 10.35 -22.00
C GLU A 26 4.33 9.42 -23.13
N LYS A 27 3.42 9.89 -23.99
CA LYS A 27 3.06 9.19 -25.23
C LYS A 27 4.26 9.21 -26.16
N ARG A 28 5.16 8.25 -26.00
CA ARG A 28 6.27 8.09 -26.96
C ARG A 28 5.71 7.73 -28.33
N ALA A 29 6.17 8.46 -29.34
CA ALA A 29 5.99 8.09 -30.73
C ALA A 29 6.42 6.63 -30.93
N ARG A 30 5.69 5.88 -31.77
CA ARG A 30 5.96 4.49 -32.15
C ARG A 30 7.45 4.30 -32.50
N GLY A 31 8.24 3.71 -31.62
CA GLY A 31 9.65 3.43 -31.80
C GLY A 31 10.01 2.02 -31.33
N LYS A 32 11.09 1.46 -31.86
CA LYS A 32 11.57 0.10 -31.60
C LYS A 32 11.78 -0.14 -30.11
N HIS A 33 11.20 -1.25 -29.59
CA HIS A 33 11.47 -1.72 -28.25
C HIS A 33 12.94 -2.18 -28.15
N THR A 34 13.71 -1.50 -27.32
CA THR A 34 15.08 -1.94 -26.97
C THR A 34 15.06 -2.60 -25.58
N PHE A 35 16.02 -3.48 -25.33
CA PHE A 35 16.20 -4.13 -24.02
C PHE A 35 16.31 -3.12 -22.87
N LEU A 36 16.94 -1.98 -23.11
CA LEU A 36 17.03 -0.86 -22.16
C LEU A 36 15.66 -0.25 -21.82
N ASP A 37 14.70 -0.28 -22.77
CA ASP A 37 13.34 0.19 -22.53
C ASP A 37 12.58 -0.76 -21.56
N ASP A 38 12.77 -2.07 -21.67
CA ASP A 38 12.17 -3.04 -20.76
C ASP A 38 12.73 -2.97 -19.33
N LEU A 39 14.02 -2.72 -19.20
CA LEU A 39 14.66 -2.49 -17.91
C LEU A 39 14.15 -1.19 -17.26
N GLY A 40 14.00 -0.14 -18.04
CA GLY A 40 13.40 1.13 -17.61
C GLY A 40 11.96 0.97 -17.14
N LYS A 41 11.15 0.16 -17.84
CA LYS A 41 9.77 -0.15 -17.45
C LYS A 41 9.70 -0.90 -16.11
N ALA A 42 10.53 -1.92 -15.94
CA ALA A 42 10.58 -2.67 -14.68
C ALA A 42 10.99 -1.79 -13.50
N THR A 43 11.96 -0.91 -13.71
CA THR A 43 12.42 0.06 -12.68
C THR A 43 11.31 1.03 -12.31
N ARG A 44 10.49 1.49 -13.25
CA ARG A 44 9.34 2.37 -13.00
C ARG A 44 8.29 1.69 -12.12
N VAL A 45 7.97 0.42 -12.40
CA VAL A 45 7.00 -0.35 -11.60
C VAL A 45 7.47 -0.45 -10.15
N ILE A 46 8.73 -0.77 -9.90
CA ILE A 46 9.30 -0.82 -8.56
C ILE A 46 9.27 0.56 -7.88
N SER A 47 9.66 1.60 -8.61
CA SER A 47 9.69 2.99 -8.11
C SER A 47 8.31 3.45 -7.65
N ILE A 48 7.26 3.13 -8.41
CA ILE A 48 5.89 3.53 -8.08
C ILE A 48 5.40 2.85 -6.80
N VAL A 49 5.70 1.56 -6.60
CA VAL A 49 5.38 0.84 -5.36
C VAL A 49 6.12 1.44 -4.17
N LYS A 50 7.41 1.73 -4.32
CA LYS A 50 8.20 2.41 -3.28
C LYS A 50 7.59 3.76 -2.89
N ARG A 51 7.14 4.54 -3.86
CA ARG A 51 6.49 5.83 -3.62
C ARG A 51 5.13 5.67 -2.97
N ALA A 52 4.34 4.66 -3.34
CA ALA A 52 3.05 4.37 -2.73
C ALA A 52 3.20 4.03 -1.24
N VAL A 53 4.20 3.21 -0.90
CA VAL A 53 4.45 2.74 0.48
C VAL A 53 5.12 3.80 1.35
N ARG A 54 6.08 4.54 0.81
CA ARG A 54 6.86 5.56 1.54
C ARG A 54 6.25 6.96 1.49
N GLY A 55 5.22 7.13 0.69
CA GLY A 55 4.52 8.40 0.52
C GLY A 55 3.42 8.61 1.57
N LYS A 56 2.37 9.29 1.17
CA LYS A 56 1.23 9.56 2.04
C LYS A 56 0.34 8.33 2.16
N LEU A 57 0.40 7.67 3.30
CA LEU A 57 -0.50 6.58 3.67
C LEU A 57 -1.81 7.13 4.26
N THR A 58 -2.91 6.39 4.10
CA THR A 58 -4.22 6.75 4.71
C THR A 58 -4.13 6.81 6.22
N LEU A 59 -3.34 5.92 6.82
CA LEU A 59 -2.90 6.02 8.21
C LEU A 59 -1.37 6.07 8.21
N PRO A 60 -0.74 7.16 8.70
CA PRO A 60 0.71 7.19 8.88
C PRO A 60 1.17 6.09 9.83
N CYS A 61 2.00 5.20 9.34
CA CYS A 61 2.47 4.03 10.09
C CYS A 61 3.86 3.59 9.61
N ASP A 62 4.52 2.77 10.41
CA ASP A 62 5.69 2.04 9.96
C ASP A 62 5.23 0.84 9.12
N TYR A 63 5.35 0.97 7.81
CA TYR A 63 4.91 -0.05 6.86
C TYR A 63 5.69 -1.36 6.99
N THR A 64 6.90 -1.32 7.54
CA THR A 64 7.72 -2.51 7.73
C THR A 64 7.10 -3.49 8.72
N THR A 65 6.21 -3.02 9.60
CA THR A 65 5.49 -3.85 10.57
C THR A 65 4.29 -4.59 9.98
N ALA A 66 3.94 -4.33 8.72
CA ALA A 66 2.81 -4.99 8.07
C ALA A 66 3.02 -6.51 7.96
N GLU A 67 1.98 -7.28 8.28
CA GLU A 67 2.00 -8.73 8.15
C GLU A 67 1.68 -9.19 6.73
N ARG A 68 0.87 -8.42 6.01
CA ARG A 68 0.37 -8.74 4.68
C ARG A 68 0.30 -7.48 3.83
N ALA A 69 0.49 -7.65 2.53
CA ALA A 69 0.29 -6.58 1.58
C ALA A 69 -0.44 -7.06 0.33
N LEU A 70 -1.20 -6.16 -0.28
CA LEU A 70 -1.77 -6.31 -1.60
C LEU A 70 -1.34 -5.13 -2.45
N VAL A 71 -0.76 -5.40 -3.61
CA VAL A 71 -0.39 -4.38 -4.59
C VAL A 71 -1.28 -4.51 -5.81
N LEU A 72 -1.94 -3.43 -6.17
CA LEU A 72 -2.69 -3.33 -7.42
C LEU A 72 -2.01 -2.33 -8.35
N PHE A 73 -1.65 -2.79 -9.54
CA PHE A 73 -1.09 -1.95 -10.59
C PHE A 73 -2.16 -1.57 -11.60
N ALA A 74 -2.15 -0.32 -12.05
CA ALA A 74 -3.04 0.15 -13.11
C ALA A 74 -2.26 0.98 -14.14
N GLY A 75 -2.52 0.74 -15.41
CA GLY A 75 -1.86 1.46 -16.50
C GLY A 75 -1.86 0.69 -17.83
N PRO A 76 -1.14 1.19 -18.84
CA PRO A 76 -1.05 0.49 -20.11
C PRO A 76 -0.28 -0.84 -19.98
N PRO A 77 -0.76 -1.93 -20.60
CA PRO A 77 -0.17 -3.27 -20.51
C PRO A 77 1.34 -3.30 -20.84
N VAL A 78 1.77 -2.44 -21.76
CA VAL A 78 3.17 -2.35 -22.20
C VAL A 78 4.15 -1.96 -21.09
N TYR A 79 3.67 -1.33 -20.00
CA TYR A 79 4.48 -0.98 -18.83
C TYR A 79 4.37 -2.00 -17.70
N MET A 80 3.34 -2.84 -17.72
CA MET A 80 3.08 -3.86 -16.68
C MET A 80 3.72 -5.18 -17.07
N THR A 81 5.06 -5.17 -17.22
CA THR A 81 5.80 -6.38 -17.54
C THR A 81 5.80 -7.34 -16.34
N ARG A 82 5.60 -8.65 -16.58
CA ARG A 82 5.62 -9.66 -15.52
C ARG A 82 6.87 -9.55 -14.64
N LYS A 83 8.04 -9.38 -15.26
CA LYS A 83 9.31 -9.20 -14.54
C LYS A 83 9.30 -7.97 -13.61
N GLY A 84 8.68 -6.86 -14.02
CA GLY A 84 8.56 -5.65 -13.21
C GLY A 84 7.62 -5.86 -12.02
N LEU A 85 6.46 -6.49 -12.26
CA LEU A 85 5.48 -6.81 -11.23
C LEU A 85 6.06 -7.77 -10.18
N ASP A 86 6.71 -8.86 -10.63
CA ASP A 86 7.34 -9.84 -9.74
C ASP A 86 8.46 -9.20 -8.89
N LYS A 87 9.30 -8.36 -9.47
CA LYS A 87 10.35 -7.64 -8.72
C LYS A 87 9.79 -6.65 -7.71
N ALA A 88 8.70 -5.95 -8.04
CA ALA A 88 8.07 -5.03 -7.11
C ALA A 88 7.44 -5.79 -5.92
N ARG A 89 6.79 -6.93 -6.20
CA ARG A 89 6.26 -7.83 -5.18
C ARG A 89 7.37 -8.35 -4.25
N GLN A 90 8.44 -8.90 -4.83
CA GLN A 90 9.60 -9.41 -4.09
C GLN A 90 10.27 -8.32 -3.23
N TRP A 91 10.38 -7.10 -3.76
CA TRP A 91 10.91 -6.01 -2.97
C TRP A 91 10.04 -5.75 -1.74
N LEU A 92 8.72 -5.66 -1.89
CA LEU A 92 7.81 -5.41 -0.77
C LEU A 92 7.81 -6.58 0.23
N GLU A 93 7.89 -7.81 -0.26
CA GLU A 93 8.03 -9.03 0.55
C GLU A 93 9.28 -9.00 1.45
N GLY A 94 10.37 -8.40 0.97
CA GLY A 94 11.60 -8.21 1.76
C GLY A 94 11.57 -7.02 2.73
N GLU A 95 10.60 -6.12 2.58
CA GLU A 95 10.51 -4.90 3.41
C GLU A 95 9.55 -5.05 4.59
N ILE A 96 8.50 -5.87 4.47
CA ILE A 96 7.49 -6.04 5.52
C ILE A 96 7.81 -7.21 6.46
N ALA A 97 7.26 -7.17 7.67
CA ALA A 97 7.48 -8.22 8.68
C ALA A 97 6.88 -9.57 8.27
N GLY A 98 5.74 -9.56 7.59
CA GLY A 98 5.11 -10.77 7.06
C GLY A 98 5.63 -11.15 5.69
N SER A 99 5.35 -12.38 5.27
CA SER A 99 5.79 -12.91 3.97
C SER A 99 4.67 -12.99 2.92
N GLU A 100 3.47 -12.54 3.24
CA GLU A 100 2.32 -12.66 2.34
C GLU A 100 2.11 -11.36 1.55
N VAL A 101 2.69 -11.29 0.36
CA VAL A 101 2.46 -10.19 -0.59
C VAL A 101 1.75 -10.70 -1.82
N ARG A 102 0.55 -10.20 -2.06
CA ARG A 102 -0.24 -10.46 -3.27
C ARG A 102 -0.10 -9.30 -4.23
N ALA A 103 -0.10 -9.57 -5.50
CA ALA A 103 -0.04 -8.56 -6.54
C ALA A 103 -1.03 -8.89 -7.65
N GLY A 104 -1.68 -7.85 -8.16
CA GLY A 104 -2.57 -7.95 -9.30
C GLY A 104 -2.44 -6.75 -10.21
N ASP A 105 -3.00 -6.86 -11.40
CA ASP A 105 -2.96 -5.82 -12.42
C ASP A 105 -4.36 -5.46 -12.90
N TYR A 106 -4.50 -4.20 -13.30
CA TYR A 106 -5.67 -3.66 -13.98
C TYR A 106 -5.21 -2.95 -15.26
N PRO A 107 -5.06 -3.72 -16.37
CA PRO A 107 -4.57 -3.16 -17.62
C PRO A 107 -5.58 -2.20 -18.25
N ASN A 108 -5.15 -0.99 -18.54
CA ASN A 108 -5.92 0.02 -19.25
C ASN A 108 -5.10 0.56 -20.43
N PRO A 109 -5.35 0.08 -21.67
CA PRO A 109 -4.57 0.50 -22.84
C PRO A 109 -4.68 1.99 -23.19
N LYS A 110 -5.71 2.68 -22.67
CA LYS A 110 -5.95 4.11 -22.92
C LYS A 110 -5.37 5.01 -21.84
N ALA A 111 -4.86 4.43 -20.74
CA ALA A 111 -4.29 5.22 -19.67
C ALA A 111 -3.02 5.95 -20.13
N ASP A 112 -2.86 7.17 -19.67
CA ASP A 112 -1.67 7.99 -19.83
C ASP A 112 -0.86 8.08 -18.51
N PHE A 113 -1.11 7.16 -17.62
CA PHE A 113 -0.44 7.02 -16.33
C PHE A 113 -0.13 5.57 -16.00
N LEU A 114 0.85 5.38 -15.14
CA LEU A 114 1.10 4.14 -14.40
C LEU A 114 0.82 4.43 -12.92
N ALA A 115 0.03 3.61 -12.27
CA ALA A 115 -0.32 3.78 -10.85
C ALA A 115 -0.12 2.49 -10.07
N ALA A 116 0.11 2.63 -8.77
CA ALA A 116 0.07 1.54 -7.81
C ALA A 116 -0.74 1.95 -6.58
N VAL A 117 -1.62 1.04 -6.14
CA VAL A 117 -2.28 1.07 -4.84
C VAL A 117 -1.67 -0.04 -4.01
N VAL A 118 -1.26 0.26 -2.79
CA VAL A 118 -0.72 -0.74 -1.86
C VAL A 118 -1.54 -0.73 -0.59
N ALA A 119 -2.19 -1.85 -0.27
CA ALA A 119 -2.83 -2.07 1.01
C ALA A 119 -1.87 -2.85 1.92
N LEU A 120 -1.57 -2.27 3.07
CA LEU A 120 -0.68 -2.83 4.10
C LEU A 120 -1.54 -3.23 5.30
N SER A 121 -1.65 -4.50 5.60
CA SER A 121 -2.54 -5.04 6.63
C SER A 121 -1.77 -5.69 7.77
N GLY A 122 -2.35 -5.64 8.98
CA GLY A 122 -1.69 -6.12 10.20
C GLY A 122 -0.58 -5.18 10.68
N VAL A 123 -0.68 -3.89 10.39
CA VAL A 123 0.28 -2.88 10.86
C VAL A 123 0.16 -2.72 12.37
N THR A 124 1.29 -2.72 13.09
CA THR A 124 1.34 -2.61 14.56
C THR A 124 1.89 -1.27 15.05
N GLU A 125 2.72 -0.60 14.25
CA GLU A 125 3.38 0.65 14.66
C GLU A 125 2.79 1.86 13.92
N SER A 126 2.03 2.66 14.67
CA SER A 126 1.52 3.96 14.21
C SER A 126 1.47 4.94 15.36
N GLN A 127 2.19 6.04 15.24
CA GLN A 127 2.19 7.13 16.22
C GLN A 127 0.78 7.71 16.40
N ARG A 128 0.03 7.83 15.31
CA ARG A 128 -1.35 8.35 15.34
C ARG A 128 -2.29 7.49 16.17
N LEU A 129 -2.13 6.18 16.10
CA LEU A 129 -2.90 5.26 16.93
C LEU A 129 -2.51 5.34 18.40
N LYS A 130 -1.22 5.41 18.71
CA LYS A 130 -0.75 5.61 20.10
C LYS A 130 -1.40 6.85 20.69
N GLU A 131 -1.38 7.97 19.99
CA GLU A 131 -2.04 9.21 20.44
C GLU A 131 -3.56 9.07 20.65
N LEU A 132 -4.24 8.33 19.76
CA LEU A 132 -5.68 8.09 19.90
C LEU A 132 -6.01 7.22 21.12
N PHE A 133 -5.24 6.17 21.36
CA PHE A 133 -5.40 5.31 22.55
C PHE A 133 -5.15 6.09 23.84
N GLU A 134 -4.10 6.91 23.90
CA GLU A 134 -3.83 7.76 25.06
C GLU A 134 -4.95 8.76 25.32
N ARG A 135 -5.52 9.36 24.28
CA ARG A 135 -6.68 10.27 24.39
C ARG A 135 -7.91 9.52 24.90
N ALA A 136 -8.17 8.33 24.38
CA ALA A 136 -9.29 7.50 24.82
C ALA A 136 -9.16 7.10 26.29
N ALA A 137 -7.96 6.68 26.71
CA ALA A 137 -7.70 6.32 28.11
C ALA A 137 -7.94 7.52 29.04
N ARG A 138 -7.39 8.70 28.71
CA ARG A 138 -7.63 9.93 29.49
C ARG A 138 -9.10 10.33 29.55
N ALA A 139 -9.84 10.18 28.46
CA ALA A 139 -11.28 10.46 28.45
C ALA A 139 -12.05 9.48 29.34
N GLN A 140 -11.70 8.20 29.31
CA GLN A 140 -12.32 7.16 30.14
C GLN A 140 -12.09 7.42 31.65
N GLU A 141 -10.89 7.81 32.04
CA GLU A 141 -10.57 8.17 33.43
C GLU A 141 -11.39 9.38 33.90
N ARG A 142 -11.53 10.41 33.04
CA ARG A 142 -12.37 11.58 33.34
C ARG A 142 -13.84 11.16 33.56
N ILE A 143 -14.40 10.32 32.69
CA ILE A 143 -15.79 9.83 32.82
C ILE A 143 -15.96 9.06 34.11
N LYS A 144 -15.03 8.16 34.47
CA LYS A 144 -15.05 7.44 35.76
C LYS A 144 -15.02 8.37 36.95
N GLY A 145 -14.18 9.42 36.91
CA GLY A 145 -14.09 10.44 37.95
C GLY A 145 -15.39 11.24 38.14
N TYR A 146 -16.08 11.57 37.05
CA TYR A 146 -17.39 12.21 37.12
C TYR A 146 -18.48 11.28 37.68
N ALA A 147 -18.48 10.01 37.27
CA ALA A 147 -19.45 9.04 37.79
C ALA A 147 -19.30 8.81 39.29
N GLN A 148 -18.07 8.77 39.80
CA GLN A 148 -17.80 8.64 41.23
C GLN A 148 -18.20 9.87 42.02
N LYS A 149 -18.04 11.08 41.49
CA LYS A 149 -18.43 12.32 42.16
C LYS A 149 -19.94 12.51 42.21
N ASN A 150 -20.70 11.94 41.28
CA ASN A 150 -22.17 12.05 41.25
C ASN A 150 -22.88 10.93 42.00
N LEU A 151 -22.15 10.01 42.62
CA LEU A 151 -22.67 8.91 43.48
C LEU A 151 -22.57 9.28 44.97
N ILE A 152 -22.08 10.46 45.30
CA ILE A 152 -22.07 11.08 46.64
C ILE A 152 -23.05 12.24 46.67
#